data_3c89e3225c76b366cc0cb96cdfb5fc32
#
_entry.id   3c89e3225c76b366cc0cb96cdfb5fc32
#
_cell.length_a   1.000
_cell.length_b   1.000
_cell.length_c   1.000
_cell.angle_alpha   90.00
_cell.angle_beta   90.00
_cell.angle_gamma   90.00
#
_symmetry.space_group_name_H-M   'P 1'
#
loop_
_entity.id
_entity.type
_entity.pdbx_description
1 polymer ?
#
loop_
_entity_poly.entity_id
_entity_poly.type
_entity_poly.pdbx_seq_one_letter_code
_entity_poly.pdbx_strand_id
1 'polypeptide(L)'
;MEVTLSPKLAKSRKRDRKRHLTGAKARVGGVRKTRADLERQLKACRREIAHVRGRLVDAMKQHTATSQVMRIISNSPIQSVLDAVAENAARVCGANNAEIYRLENNLLRLVASHGEIPVDIHAREGFPANRDRVIGRATFDRRTIHVHNLAAEENEFPAGSSDAKRQGHRTILATPLLREGAPIGVISIRRWEVRPFYAKQIALLENFADQAVIAIENARLFEAEKQRSLALAQVQAELAHVSRVTTLGQLTASIAHEVTQPIAAARINARAALNFLDAQSPDLGEVREVLAWIVDDADRAGAIIDRIRDHIKKAPPRTERFDLNAAINEVIMLAQGAINKSGVSVQTCVTDEVLTVQGDRVQLQQVLLNLLLNAVEALGSVEAEARELLISAEQDRANGVLVAVRDSGPGIDPKHFERVFEAFYTTKSSGVGIGLSICRSIIDAHGGRLWAEANEPRGAVFLFTLPGQPAF
;
A
#
# COMPACT_ATOMS: atom_id res chain seq x y z
N MET A 1 -9.52 -26.81 12.21
CA MET A 1 -9.03 -27.33 13.50
C MET A 1 -10.14 -27.13 14.51
N GLU A 2 -11.00 -28.13 14.63
CA GLU A 2 -12.09 -28.17 15.59
C GLU A 2 -11.53 -28.54 16.96
N VAL A 3 -11.88 -27.77 17.97
CA VAL A 3 -11.59 -28.12 19.36
C VAL A 3 -12.86 -28.65 19.97
N THR A 4 -12.94 -29.97 20.07
CA THR A 4 -13.96 -30.70 20.79
C THR A 4 -13.69 -30.65 22.29
N LEU A 5 -14.67 -30.17 23.05
CA LEU A 5 -14.72 -30.26 24.49
C LEU A 5 -15.47 -31.56 24.89
N SER A 6 -14.80 -32.43 25.63
CA SER A 6 -15.34 -33.64 26.19
C SER A 6 -15.78 -33.45 27.65
N PRO A 7 -16.93 -33.98 28.09
CA PRO A 7 -17.37 -33.85 29.47
C PRO A 7 -16.93 -35.05 30.32
N LYS A 8 -16.35 -34.82 31.48
CA LYS A 8 -16.12 -35.84 32.50
C LYS A 8 -17.16 -35.77 33.63
N LEU A 9 -17.99 -36.81 33.66
CA LEU A 9 -18.83 -37.22 34.79
C LEU A 9 -17.97 -37.52 36.02
N ALA A 10 -18.45 -37.10 37.18
CA ALA A 10 -18.09 -37.71 38.43
C ALA A 10 -19.37 -38.02 39.25
N LYS A 11 -19.68 -39.30 39.36
CA LYS A 11 -20.64 -39.89 40.33
C LYS A 11 -19.96 -39.96 41.70
N SER A 12 -20.66 -39.61 42.77
CA SER A 12 -20.43 -40.17 44.09
C SER A 12 -21.65 -39.97 44.99
N ARG A 13 -22.39 -41.02 45.15
CA ARG A 13 -22.70 -41.82 46.36
C ARG A 13 -23.53 -41.12 47.44
N LYS A 14 -24.80 -41.61 47.48
CA LYS A 14 -25.70 -41.62 48.64
C LYS A 14 -25.00 -42.22 49.86
N ARG A 15 -25.22 -41.64 51.02
CA ARG A 15 -25.31 -42.41 52.32
C ARG A 15 -26.31 -41.72 53.24
N ASP A 16 -27.35 -42.47 53.55
CA ASP A 16 -28.34 -42.31 54.63
C ASP A 16 -27.67 -42.08 55.99
N ARG A 17 -28.23 -41.18 56.78
CA ARG A 17 -28.41 -41.45 58.25
C ARG A 17 -29.50 -40.54 58.79
N LYS A 18 -30.59 -41.23 59.19
CA LYS A 18 -31.59 -40.75 60.14
C LYS A 18 -30.92 -40.40 61.45
N ARG A 19 -31.32 -39.28 62.07
CA ARG A 19 -31.52 -39.18 63.52
C ARG A 19 -32.23 -37.88 63.94
N HIS A 20 -33.36 -38.11 64.61
CA HIS A 20 -33.97 -37.46 65.76
C HIS A 20 -34.45 -35.95 65.65
N LEU A 21 -35.79 -35.91 65.80
CA LEU A 21 -36.59 -34.78 66.26
C LEU A 21 -36.10 -34.27 67.60
N THR A 22 -35.95 -32.97 67.74
CA THR A 22 -36.37 -32.16 68.90
C THR A 22 -36.69 -30.76 68.44
N GLY A 23 -37.80 -30.26 68.91
CA GLY A 23 -38.46 -29.04 68.42
C GLY A 23 -37.78 -27.74 68.83
N ALA A 24 -37.84 -26.85 67.90
CA ALA A 24 -37.80 -25.40 68.18
C ALA A 24 -38.81 -24.71 67.25
N LYS A 25 -39.91 -24.29 67.79
CA LYS A 25 -40.87 -23.42 67.10
C LYS A 25 -40.20 -22.06 66.87
N ALA A 26 -39.57 -21.89 65.71
CA ALA A 26 -39.20 -20.57 65.21
C ALA A 26 -40.47 -19.92 64.64
N ARG A 27 -40.93 -18.88 65.30
CA ARG A 27 -41.98 -17.97 64.83
C ARG A 27 -41.49 -17.33 63.54
N VAL A 28 -41.87 -17.80 62.37
CA VAL A 28 -41.80 -17.06 61.12
C VAL A 28 -42.97 -16.06 61.14
N GLY A 29 -42.70 -14.87 61.65
CA GLY A 29 -43.57 -13.73 61.49
C GLY A 29 -43.55 -13.26 60.05
N GLY A 30 -44.22 -14.02 59.18
CA GLY A 30 -44.51 -13.61 57.83
C GLY A 30 -45.47 -12.43 57.84
N VAL A 31 -44.94 -11.21 57.71
CA VAL A 31 -45.76 -10.02 57.45
C VAL A 31 -46.51 -10.29 56.16
N ARG A 32 -47.80 -10.66 56.22
CA ARG A 32 -48.69 -10.73 55.06
C ARG A 32 -48.75 -9.32 54.45
N LYS A 33 -47.96 -9.09 53.40
CA LYS A 33 -48.03 -7.87 52.59
C LYS A 33 -49.46 -7.72 52.11
N THR A 34 -50.06 -6.63 52.40
CA THR A 34 -51.42 -6.34 51.94
C THR A 34 -51.43 -6.21 50.42
N ARG A 35 -52.54 -6.51 49.77
CA ARG A 35 -52.69 -6.34 48.28
C ARG A 35 -52.26 -4.93 47.86
N ALA A 36 -52.54 -3.88 48.66
CA ALA A 36 -52.16 -2.52 48.40
C ALA A 36 -50.62 -2.30 48.46
N ASP A 37 -49.88 -3.07 49.31
CA ASP A 37 -48.41 -3.01 49.38
C ASP A 37 -47.77 -3.67 48.16
N LEU A 38 -48.32 -4.78 47.71
CA LEU A 38 -47.89 -5.45 46.46
C LEU A 38 -48.15 -4.57 45.22
N GLU A 39 -49.29 -3.91 45.14
CA GLU A 39 -49.62 -2.99 44.06
C GLU A 39 -48.69 -1.76 44.05
N ARG A 40 -48.31 -1.24 45.23
CA ARG A 40 -47.29 -0.17 45.34
C ARG A 40 -45.92 -0.62 44.88
N GLN A 41 -45.48 -1.81 45.27
CA GLN A 41 -44.20 -2.39 44.84
C GLN A 41 -44.19 -2.65 43.32
N LEU A 42 -45.30 -3.18 42.79
CA LEU A 42 -45.43 -3.39 41.34
C LEU A 42 -45.36 -2.07 40.54
N LYS A 43 -46.00 -1.03 41.03
CA LYS A 43 -45.96 0.32 40.42
C LYS A 43 -44.58 0.95 40.49
N ALA A 44 -43.86 0.79 41.60
CA ALA A 44 -42.46 1.22 41.73
C ALA A 44 -41.54 0.48 40.81
N CYS A 45 -41.64 -0.87 40.75
CA CYS A 45 -40.83 -1.71 39.84
C CYS A 45 -41.09 -1.38 38.36
N ARG A 46 -42.37 -1.14 38.00
CA ARG A 46 -42.72 -0.71 36.61
C ARG A 46 -42.09 0.63 36.26
N ARG A 47 -42.05 1.60 37.20
CA ARG A 47 -41.37 2.89 36.99
C ARG A 47 -39.87 2.73 36.82
N GLU A 48 -39.26 1.86 37.61
CA GLU A 48 -37.82 1.58 37.55
C GLU A 48 -37.45 0.87 36.22
N ILE A 49 -38.23 -0.13 35.80
CA ILE A 49 -38.08 -0.77 34.51
C ILE A 49 -38.24 0.22 33.36
N ALA A 50 -39.23 1.12 33.40
CA ALA A 50 -39.40 2.16 32.40
C ALA A 50 -38.20 3.13 32.34
N HIS A 51 -37.65 3.48 33.49
CA HIS A 51 -36.45 4.35 33.61
C HIS A 51 -35.19 3.62 33.03
N VAL A 52 -34.96 2.36 33.43
CA VAL A 52 -33.82 1.56 32.93
C VAL A 52 -33.95 1.31 31.43
N ARG A 53 -35.18 1.02 30.94
CA ARG A 53 -35.45 0.84 29.53
C ARG A 53 -35.19 2.12 28.71
N GLY A 54 -35.57 3.30 29.25
CA GLY A 54 -35.23 4.58 28.64
C GLY A 54 -33.73 4.80 28.53
N ARG A 55 -32.98 4.55 29.62
CA ARG A 55 -31.51 4.65 29.61
C ARG A 55 -30.85 3.67 28.65
N LEU A 56 -31.36 2.44 28.54
CA LEU A 56 -30.86 1.43 27.60
C LEU A 56 -31.08 1.85 26.14
N VAL A 57 -32.27 2.37 25.80
CA VAL A 57 -32.58 2.87 24.47
C VAL A 57 -31.68 4.05 24.09
N ASP A 58 -31.46 4.98 25.03
CA ASP A 58 -30.55 6.11 24.82
C ASP A 58 -29.10 5.66 24.62
N ALA A 59 -28.64 4.69 25.43
CA ALA A 59 -27.29 4.10 25.30
C ALA A 59 -27.13 3.33 23.98
N MET A 60 -28.15 2.59 23.55
CA MET A 60 -28.14 1.89 22.24
C MET A 60 -28.10 2.87 21.07
N LYS A 61 -28.90 3.98 21.13
CA LYS A 61 -28.84 5.02 20.08
C LYS A 61 -27.45 5.66 20.00
N GLN A 62 -26.84 5.92 21.14
CA GLN A 62 -25.49 6.48 21.24
C GLN A 62 -24.44 5.52 20.66
N HIS A 63 -24.51 4.24 21.05
CA HIS A 63 -23.61 3.20 20.56
C HIS A 63 -23.76 2.97 19.06
N THR A 64 -25.00 2.99 18.54
CA THR A 64 -25.26 2.82 17.11
C THR A 64 -24.69 3.98 16.28
N ALA A 65 -24.86 5.23 16.75
CA ALA A 65 -24.29 6.41 16.10
C ALA A 65 -22.76 6.34 16.05
N THR A 66 -22.13 5.99 17.19
CA THR A 66 -20.68 5.82 17.29
C THR A 66 -20.17 4.68 16.37
N SER A 67 -20.88 3.54 16.33
CA SER A 67 -20.51 2.39 15.50
C SER A 67 -20.68 2.68 14.00
N GLN A 68 -21.67 3.48 13.61
CA GLN A 68 -21.85 3.92 12.23
C GLN A 68 -20.70 4.82 11.76
N VAL A 69 -20.30 5.78 12.57
CA VAL A 69 -19.16 6.66 12.26
C VAL A 69 -17.87 5.83 12.14
N MET A 70 -17.62 4.89 13.06
CA MET A 70 -16.46 3.99 13.01
C MET A 70 -16.41 3.12 11.74
N ARG A 71 -17.57 2.64 11.25
CA ARG A 71 -17.65 1.85 9.99
C ARG A 71 -17.37 2.70 8.75
N ILE A 72 -17.70 3.98 8.76
CA ILE A 72 -17.46 4.91 7.65
C ILE A 72 -15.98 5.33 7.60
N ILE A 73 -15.31 5.45 8.77
CA ILE A 73 -13.90 5.84 8.88
C ILE A 73 -12.96 4.86 8.14
N SER A 74 -13.34 3.59 8.03
CA SER A 74 -12.42 2.55 7.51
C SER A 74 -12.26 2.52 5.98
N ASN A 75 -13.18 3.12 5.18
CA ASN A 75 -13.17 2.95 3.71
C ASN A 75 -13.68 4.15 2.89
N SER A 76 -13.91 5.32 3.50
CA SER A 76 -14.55 6.46 2.82
C SER A 76 -13.63 7.69 2.76
N PRO A 77 -13.79 8.55 1.74
CA PRO A 77 -13.13 9.86 1.71
C PRO A 77 -13.42 10.62 3.01
N ILE A 78 -12.45 11.38 3.50
CA ILE A 78 -12.55 12.17 4.75
C ILE A 78 -13.85 12.97 4.83
N GLN A 79 -14.32 13.48 3.70
CA GLN A 79 -15.53 14.28 3.61
C GLN A 79 -16.77 13.54 4.10
N SER A 80 -16.97 12.29 3.67
CA SER A 80 -18.14 11.49 4.08
C SER A 80 -18.15 11.17 5.59
N VAL A 81 -16.99 11.08 6.21
CA VAL A 81 -16.87 10.87 7.66
C VAL A 81 -17.24 12.13 8.42
N LEU A 82 -16.74 13.29 8.01
CA LEU A 82 -17.04 14.56 8.64
C LEU A 82 -18.51 14.95 8.49
N ASP A 83 -19.09 14.69 7.30
CA ASP A 83 -20.51 14.90 7.06
C ASP A 83 -21.37 14.02 7.98
N ALA A 84 -21.00 12.73 8.15
CA ALA A 84 -21.68 11.84 9.08
C ALA A 84 -21.55 12.26 10.55
N VAL A 85 -20.40 12.80 10.96
CA VAL A 85 -20.20 13.35 12.31
C VAL A 85 -21.10 14.57 12.51
N ALA A 86 -21.15 15.50 11.56
CA ALA A 86 -22.01 16.68 11.62
C ALA A 86 -23.51 16.29 11.69
N GLU A 87 -23.96 15.36 10.83
CA GLU A 87 -25.32 14.85 10.87
C GLU A 87 -25.70 14.24 12.21
N ASN A 88 -24.86 13.33 12.72
CA ASN A 88 -25.11 12.68 14.00
C ASN A 88 -25.09 13.66 15.18
N ALA A 89 -24.15 14.62 15.17
CA ALA A 89 -24.08 15.66 16.20
C ALA A 89 -25.38 16.51 16.23
N ALA A 90 -25.87 16.96 15.07
CA ALA A 90 -27.12 17.69 14.97
C ALA A 90 -28.30 16.86 15.50
N ARG A 91 -28.45 15.64 14.99
CA ARG A 91 -29.58 14.75 15.30
C ARG A 91 -29.60 14.34 16.77
N VAL A 92 -28.48 13.89 17.33
CA VAL A 92 -28.43 13.35 18.70
C VAL A 92 -28.48 14.45 19.77
N CYS A 93 -27.88 15.63 19.48
CA CYS A 93 -28.00 16.78 20.37
C CYS A 93 -29.30 17.55 20.17
N GLY A 94 -30.16 17.19 19.24
CA GLY A 94 -31.42 17.90 18.93
C GLY A 94 -31.18 19.35 18.54
N ALA A 95 -30.17 19.57 17.69
CA ALA A 95 -29.84 20.86 17.11
C ALA A 95 -30.40 20.96 15.69
N ASN A 96 -30.62 22.19 15.21
CA ASN A 96 -31.11 22.45 13.85
C ASN A 96 -29.98 22.48 12.82
N ASN A 97 -28.73 22.59 13.29
CA ASN A 97 -27.56 22.59 12.42
C ASN A 97 -26.32 22.16 13.20
N ALA A 98 -25.39 21.53 12.50
CA ALA A 98 -24.02 21.27 12.97
C ALA A 98 -23.01 21.63 11.87
N GLU A 99 -21.90 22.21 12.27
CA GLU A 99 -20.83 22.62 11.37
C GLU A 99 -19.48 22.21 11.95
N ILE A 100 -18.59 21.72 11.11
CA ILE A 100 -17.23 21.38 11.46
C ILE A 100 -16.29 22.29 10.67
N TYR A 101 -15.40 22.96 11.37
CA TYR A 101 -14.38 23.83 10.80
C TYR A 101 -13.00 23.27 11.09
N ARG A 102 -12.12 23.35 10.10
CA ARG A 102 -10.69 23.02 10.22
C ARG A 102 -9.89 24.31 10.38
N LEU A 103 -8.93 24.29 11.30
CA LEU A 103 -8.01 25.39 11.53
C LEU A 103 -6.81 25.30 10.56
N GLU A 104 -6.67 26.29 9.67
CA GLU A 104 -5.58 26.39 8.70
C GLU A 104 -5.06 27.82 8.70
N ASN A 105 -3.78 28.02 8.95
CA ASN A 105 -3.14 29.34 8.94
C ASN A 105 -3.92 30.40 9.75
N ASN A 106 -4.39 30.02 10.93
CA ASN A 106 -5.21 30.86 11.83
C ASN A 106 -6.60 31.22 11.28
N LEU A 107 -7.09 30.49 10.26
CA LEU A 107 -8.45 30.61 9.71
C LEU A 107 -9.23 29.34 9.95
N LEU A 108 -10.47 29.47 10.39
CA LEU A 108 -11.44 28.39 10.55
C LEU A 108 -12.23 28.24 9.25
N ARG A 109 -11.91 27.20 8.46
CA ARG A 109 -12.58 26.88 7.20
C ARG A 109 -13.61 25.79 7.38
N LEU A 110 -14.81 26.01 6.85
CA LEU A 110 -15.88 25.02 6.90
C LEU A 110 -15.51 23.80 6.07
N VAL A 111 -15.54 22.61 6.70
CA VAL A 111 -15.26 21.33 6.05
C VAL A 111 -16.46 20.39 6.02
N ALA A 112 -17.43 20.53 6.94
CA ALA A 112 -18.68 19.77 6.90
C ALA A 112 -19.81 20.59 7.51
N SER A 113 -21.03 20.41 7.00
CA SER A 113 -22.24 21.05 7.49
C SER A 113 -23.45 20.17 7.31
N HIS A 114 -24.33 20.13 8.32
CA HIS A 114 -25.61 19.43 8.26
C HIS A 114 -26.69 20.27 8.94
N GLY A 115 -27.85 20.40 8.34
CA GLY A 115 -29.04 21.05 8.91
C GLY A 115 -29.60 22.15 8.04
N GLU A 116 -30.60 22.89 8.62
CA GLU A 116 -31.44 23.83 7.91
C GLU A 116 -30.96 25.30 8.02
N ILE A 117 -30.05 25.60 8.96
CA ILE A 117 -29.54 26.96 9.13
C ILE A 117 -28.58 27.26 7.99
N PRO A 118 -28.79 28.35 7.23
CA PRO A 118 -27.93 28.68 6.10
C PRO A 118 -26.47 28.81 6.51
N VAL A 119 -25.59 28.22 5.70
CA VAL A 119 -24.16 28.37 5.84
C VAL A 119 -23.76 29.77 5.40
N ASP A 120 -22.87 30.41 6.14
CA ASP A 120 -22.30 31.70 5.73
C ASP A 120 -21.49 31.55 4.44
N ILE A 121 -21.69 32.46 3.50
CA ILE A 121 -20.99 32.44 2.19
C ILE A 121 -19.46 32.51 2.36
N HIS A 122 -18.98 33.17 3.42
CA HIS A 122 -17.55 33.28 3.72
C HIS A 122 -16.99 32.12 4.56
N ALA A 123 -17.85 31.18 5.00
CA ALA A 123 -17.42 30.07 5.85
C ALA A 123 -16.36 29.17 5.18
N ARG A 124 -16.40 29.05 3.84
CA ARG A 124 -15.42 28.30 3.05
C ARG A 124 -14.10 29.05 2.83
N GLU A 125 -14.16 30.38 2.76
CA GLU A 125 -12.96 31.23 2.68
C GLU A 125 -12.21 31.24 4.01
N GLY A 126 -12.95 31.16 5.11
CA GLY A 126 -12.46 31.02 6.48
C GLY A 126 -12.69 32.23 7.35
N PHE A 127 -13.00 31.98 8.60
CA PHE A 127 -13.10 33.00 9.64
C PHE A 127 -11.82 33.05 10.47
N PRO A 128 -11.34 34.23 10.89
CA PRO A 128 -10.22 34.31 11.82
C PRO A 128 -10.51 33.55 13.13
N ALA A 129 -9.52 32.79 13.60
CA ALA A 129 -9.59 32.08 14.89
C ALA A 129 -9.34 33.06 16.03
N ASN A 130 -10.26 34.02 16.20
CA ASN A 130 -10.22 35.07 17.24
C ASN A 130 -11.44 34.97 18.16
N ARG A 131 -11.58 35.91 19.12
CA ARG A 131 -12.67 35.89 20.10
C ARG A 131 -13.98 36.55 19.67
N ASP A 132 -14.06 37.07 18.44
CA ASP A 132 -15.23 37.79 17.94
C ASP A 132 -16.40 36.88 17.58
N ARG A 133 -16.11 35.58 17.41
CA ARG A 133 -17.08 34.51 17.16
C ARG A 133 -16.95 33.39 18.19
N VAL A 134 -18.03 32.72 18.50
CA VAL A 134 -18.06 31.60 19.47
C VAL A 134 -17.13 30.49 19.04
N ILE A 135 -17.11 30.13 17.70
CA ILE A 135 -16.23 29.12 17.14
C ILE A 135 -14.76 29.51 17.28
N GLY A 136 -14.42 30.76 17.02
CA GLY A 136 -13.07 31.29 17.19
C GLY A 136 -12.62 31.28 18.63
N ARG A 137 -13.49 31.72 19.56
CA ARG A 137 -13.19 31.69 21.00
C ARG A 137 -12.99 30.27 21.51
N ALA A 138 -13.87 29.31 21.14
CA ALA A 138 -13.70 27.91 21.54
C ALA A 138 -12.34 27.35 21.09
N THR A 139 -11.91 27.69 19.89
CA THR A 139 -10.60 27.30 19.33
C THR A 139 -9.45 27.97 20.10
N PHE A 140 -9.53 29.28 20.33
CA PHE A 140 -8.48 30.06 20.98
C PHE A 140 -8.32 29.69 22.46
N ASP A 141 -9.44 29.61 23.21
CA ASP A 141 -9.46 29.29 24.63
C ASP A 141 -9.35 27.77 24.89
N ARG A 142 -9.39 26.94 23.86
CA ARG A 142 -9.30 25.45 23.90
C ARG A 142 -10.31 24.82 24.85
N ARG A 143 -11.51 25.35 24.90
CA ARG A 143 -12.61 24.88 25.74
C ARG A 143 -13.95 25.00 25.04
N THR A 144 -14.91 24.18 25.45
CA THR A 144 -16.29 24.27 25.00
C THR A 144 -16.92 25.59 25.44
N ILE A 145 -17.54 26.31 24.50
CA ILE A 145 -18.25 27.57 24.73
C ILE A 145 -19.72 27.38 24.39
N HIS A 146 -20.58 27.72 25.34
CA HIS A 146 -22.03 27.63 25.23
C HIS A 146 -22.66 29.01 25.39
N VAL A 147 -23.35 29.49 24.36
CA VAL A 147 -24.06 30.78 24.38
C VAL A 147 -25.55 30.55 24.16
N HIS A 148 -26.36 31.02 25.13
CA HIS A 148 -27.79 30.76 25.13
C HIS A 148 -28.54 31.60 24.11
N ASN A 149 -28.18 32.89 23.98
CA ASN A 149 -28.79 33.80 23.00
C ASN A 149 -27.71 34.67 22.35
N LEU A 150 -27.05 34.12 21.31
CA LEU A 150 -25.95 34.79 20.66
C LEU A 150 -26.34 36.15 20.04
N ALA A 151 -27.58 36.31 19.58
CA ALA A 151 -28.04 37.58 19.00
C ALA A 151 -28.07 38.74 20.02
N ALA A 152 -28.06 38.44 21.34
CA ALA A 152 -28.04 39.45 22.40
C ALA A 152 -26.61 39.72 22.90
N GLU A 153 -25.61 38.96 22.52
CA GLU A 153 -24.26 39.05 23.04
C GLU A 153 -23.31 39.90 22.12
N GLU A 154 -23.76 41.11 21.78
CA GLU A 154 -23.01 41.98 20.85
C GLU A 154 -21.64 42.43 21.42
N ASN A 155 -21.56 42.66 22.72
CA ASN A 155 -20.33 43.12 23.37
C ASN A 155 -19.28 41.97 23.47
N GLU A 156 -19.75 40.77 23.71
CA GLU A 156 -18.88 39.62 23.92
C GLU A 156 -18.51 38.91 22.60
N PHE A 157 -19.45 38.86 21.65
CA PHE A 157 -19.28 38.21 20.33
C PHE A 157 -19.79 39.10 19.20
N PRO A 158 -19.15 40.23 18.89
CA PRO A 158 -19.67 41.22 17.93
C PRO A 158 -19.94 40.63 16.52
N ALA A 159 -19.00 39.89 16.00
CA ALA A 159 -19.18 39.23 14.72
C ALA A 159 -20.18 38.06 14.81
N GLY A 160 -20.12 37.26 15.87
CA GLY A 160 -21.04 36.14 16.10
C GLY A 160 -22.48 36.59 16.26
N SER A 161 -22.75 37.69 16.99
CA SER A 161 -24.07 38.27 17.16
C SER A 161 -24.64 38.78 15.84
N SER A 162 -23.83 39.45 15.04
CA SER A 162 -24.22 39.90 13.70
C SER A 162 -24.62 38.70 12.79
N ASP A 163 -23.80 37.63 12.81
CA ASP A 163 -24.10 36.41 12.08
C ASP A 163 -25.41 35.75 12.57
N ALA A 164 -25.61 35.68 13.90
CA ALA A 164 -26.82 35.11 14.49
C ALA A 164 -28.09 35.86 14.09
N LYS A 165 -28.03 37.19 14.06
CA LYS A 165 -29.14 38.03 13.58
C LYS A 165 -29.46 37.81 12.10
N ARG A 166 -28.45 37.77 11.28
CA ARG A 166 -28.56 37.57 9.82
C ARG A 166 -29.08 36.16 9.45
N GLN A 167 -28.56 35.14 10.11
CA GLN A 167 -28.89 33.74 9.86
C GLN A 167 -30.13 33.26 10.66
N GLY A 168 -30.58 33.99 11.65
CA GLY A 168 -31.78 33.70 12.44
C GLY A 168 -31.56 32.79 13.64
N HIS A 169 -30.38 32.20 13.85
CA HIS A 169 -30.15 31.31 14.99
C HIS A 169 -29.96 32.09 16.31
N ARG A 170 -30.18 31.40 17.43
CA ARG A 170 -30.10 32.01 18.78
C ARG A 170 -29.12 31.30 19.68
N THR A 171 -29.27 29.97 19.87
CA THR A 171 -28.40 29.21 20.77
C THR A 171 -27.28 28.55 19.93
N ILE A 172 -26.06 28.65 20.45
CA ILE A 172 -24.89 28.01 19.88
C ILE A 172 -24.05 27.31 20.96
N LEU A 173 -23.54 26.14 20.62
CA LEU A 173 -22.54 25.40 21.38
C LEU A 173 -21.38 25.07 20.45
N ALA A 174 -20.17 25.42 20.85
CA ALA A 174 -18.96 25.16 20.08
C ALA A 174 -17.93 24.43 20.93
N THR A 175 -17.38 23.33 20.41
CA THR A 175 -16.39 22.50 21.07
C THR A 175 -15.14 22.43 20.20
N PRO A 176 -13.93 22.74 20.71
CA PRO A 176 -12.71 22.68 19.93
C PRO A 176 -12.34 21.24 19.62
N LEU A 177 -11.78 21.02 18.44
CA LEU A 177 -11.15 19.77 18.04
C LEU A 177 -9.68 19.83 18.48
N LEU A 178 -9.32 19.08 19.52
CA LEU A 178 -7.99 19.14 20.12
C LEU A 178 -7.19 17.89 19.80
N ARG A 179 -5.98 18.06 19.28
CA ARG A 179 -4.98 17.01 19.12
C ARG A 179 -3.82 17.30 20.05
N GLU A 180 -3.59 16.42 21.04
CA GLU A 180 -2.53 16.63 22.05
C GLU A 180 -2.56 18.02 22.70
N GLY A 181 -3.76 18.55 22.92
CA GLY A 181 -3.98 19.89 23.48
C GLY A 181 -3.84 21.05 22.48
N ALA A 182 -3.44 20.81 21.22
CA ALA A 182 -3.40 21.81 20.17
C ALA A 182 -4.72 21.83 19.38
N PRO A 183 -5.33 23.00 19.11
CA PRO A 183 -6.56 23.07 18.33
C PRO A 183 -6.27 22.81 16.85
N ILE A 184 -7.01 21.88 16.24
CA ILE A 184 -7.00 21.58 14.81
C ILE A 184 -8.28 22.00 14.09
N GLY A 185 -9.28 22.43 14.87
CA GLY A 185 -10.57 22.86 14.37
C GLY A 185 -11.59 23.08 15.46
N VAL A 186 -12.86 23.14 15.09
CA VAL A 186 -14.00 23.30 16.02
C VAL A 186 -15.23 22.65 15.41
N ILE A 187 -16.04 21.99 16.24
CA ILE A 187 -17.40 21.57 15.89
C ILE A 187 -18.40 22.50 16.61
N SER A 188 -19.42 22.97 15.91
CA SER A 188 -20.49 23.78 16.50
C SER A 188 -21.85 23.23 16.14
N ILE A 189 -22.80 23.38 17.08
CA ILE A 189 -24.22 23.08 16.86
C ILE A 189 -25.06 24.29 17.20
N ARG A 190 -26.13 24.51 16.43
CA ARG A 190 -26.96 25.71 16.54
C ARG A 190 -28.45 25.38 16.58
N ARG A 191 -29.24 26.30 17.24
CA ARG A 191 -30.71 26.25 17.29
C ARG A 191 -31.30 27.58 16.86
N TRP A 192 -32.48 27.52 16.22
CA TRP A 192 -33.27 28.70 15.90
C TRP A 192 -33.74 29.45 17.15
N GLU A 193 -34.05 28.73 18.22
CA GLU A 193 -34.66 29.21 19.46
C GLU A 193 -33.63 29.43 20.56
N VAL A 194 -34.01 30.26 21.55
CA VAL A 194 -33.28 30.35 22.79
C VAL A 194 -33.62 29.14 23.68
N ARG A 195 -32.91 28.03 23.39
CA ARG A 195 -33.06 26.76 24.11
C ARG A 195 -31.69 26.17 24.43
N PRO A 196 -31.16 26.40 25.62
CA PRO A 196 -29.85 25.94 26.03
C PRO A 196 -29.66 24.44 25.88
N PHE A 197 -28.43 24.01 25.63
CA PHE A 197 -28.04 22.61 25.64
C PHE A 197 -27.78 22.14 27.05
N TYR A 198 -28.28 20.96 27.42
CA TYR A 198 -28.07 20.38 28.74
C TYR A 198 -26.68 19.72 28.83
N ALA A 199 -26.17 19.50 30.06
CA ALA A 199 -24.87 18.91 30.32
C ALA A 199 -24.62 17.59 29.53
N LYS A 200 -25.66 16.74 29.39
CA LYS A 200 -25.57 15.49 28.58
C LYS A 200 -25.34 15.78 27.10
N GLN A 201 -25.92 16.84 26.55
CA GLN A 201 -25.75 17.20 25.13
C GLN A 201 -24.39 17.85 24.90
N ILE A 202 -23.87 18.60 25.87
CA ILE A 202 -22.51 19.16 25.84
C ILE A 202 -21.50 18.02 25.81
N ALA A 203 -21.59 17.06 26.73
CA ALA A 203 -20.72 15.89 26.75
C ALA A 203 -20.79 15.02 25.45
N LEU A 204 -21.99 14.96 24.86
CA LEU A 204 -22.14 14.28 23.56
C LEU A 204 -21.41 15.02 22.43
N LEU A 205 -21.48 16.36 22.39
CA LEU A 205 -20.76 17.14 21.39
C LEU A 205 -19.23 17.01 21.56
N GLU A 206 -18.76 16.95 22.81
CA GLU A 206 -17.34 16.71 23.13
C GLU A 206 -16.90 15.33 22.60
N ASN A 207 -17.69 14.28 22.78
CA ASN A 207 -17.41 12.96 22.19
C ASN A 207 -17.41 13.00 20.65
N PHE A 208 -18.31 13.76 20.00
CA PHE A 208 -18.27 13.93 18.54
C PHE A 208 -17.04 14.74 18.10
N ALA A 209 -16.60 15.71 18.90
CA ALA A 209 -15.35 16.42 18.65
C ALA A 209 -14.15 15.46 18.63
N ASP A 210 -14.04 14.57 19.63
CA ASP A 210 -12.98 13.55 19.67
C ASP A 210 -13.03 12.61 18.46
N GLN A 211 -14.22 12.19 18.03
CA GLN A 211 -14.39 11.38 16.83
C GLN A 211 -13.97 12.12 15.55
N ALA A 212 -14.29 13.41 15.45
CA ALA A 212 -13.87 14.22 14.31
C ALA A 212 -12.34 14.38 14.27
N VAL A 213 -11.68 14.52 15.43
CA VAL A 213 -10.21 14.54 15.53
C VAL A 213 -9.60 13.26 14.98
N ILE A 214 -10.11 12.08 15.42
CA ILE A 214 -9.65 10.78 14.96
C ILE A 214 -9.83 10.64 13.45
N ALA A 215 -10.98 11.06 12.91
CA ALA A 215 -11.27 11.00 11.49
C ALA A 215 -10.32 11.87 10.66
N ILE A 216 -10.10 13.12 11.08
CA ILE A 216 -9.19 14.06 10.42
C ILE A 216 -7.75 13.52 10.42
N GLU A 217 -7.30 12.97 11.55
CA GLU A 217 -5.94 12.46 11.67
C GLU A 217 -5.71 11.19 10.86
N ASN A 218 -6.66 10.24 10.89
CA ASN A 218 -6.59 9.02 10.08
C ASN A 218 -6.51 9.34 8.58
N ALA A 219 -7.30 10.30 8.11
CA ALA A 219 -7.25 10.69 6.71
C ALA A 219 -5.96 11.41 6.34
N ARG A 220 -5.40 12.21 7.24
CA ARG A 220 -4.10 12.86 7.05
C ARG A 220 -2.98 11.82 6.94
N LEU A 221 -2.99 10.82 7.84
CA LEU A 221 -2.02 9.72 7.83
C LEU A 221 -2.14 8.87 6.55
N PHE A 222 -3.36 8.57 6.14
CA PHE A 222 -3.61 7.82 4.91
C PHE A 222 -3.10 8.55 3.67
N GLU A 223 -3.36 9.86 3.56
CA GLU A 223 -2.87 10.65 2.43
C GLU A 223 -1.34 10.79 2.47
N ALA A 224 -0.74 10.97 3.64
CA ALA A 224 0.71 11.02 3.80
C ALA A 224 1.37 9.69 3.39
N GLU A 225 0.79 8.55 3.79
CA GLU A 225 1.29 7.22 3.42
C GLU A 225 1.15 6.97 1.91
N LYS A 226 0.03 7.37 1.31
CA LYS A 226 -0.17 7.30 -0.14
C LYS A 226 0.88 8.12 -0.90
N GLN A 227 1.14 9.35 -0.49
CA GLN A 227 2.16 10.20 -1.09
C GLN A 227 3.56 9.60 -0.94
N ARG A 228 3.87 9.05 0.23
CA ARG A 228 5.13 8.35 0.48
C ARG A 228 5.30 7.13 -0.42
N SER A 229 4.25 6.33 -0.57
CA SER A 229 4.25 5.14 -1.44
C SER A 229 4.48 5.52 -2.91
N LEU A 230 3.81 6.58 -3.40
CA LEU A 230 4.02 7.10 -4.75
C LEU A 230 5.45 7.61 -4.97
N ALA A 231 6.00 8.35 -4.00
CA ALA A 231 7.38 8.84 -4.07
C ALA A 231 8.40 7.69 -4.08
N LEU A 232 8.21 6.66 -3.25
CA LEU A 232 9.05 5.47 -3.24
C LEU A 232 9.00 4.72 -4.57
N ALA A 233 7.81 4.52 -5.14
CA ALA A 233 7.64 3.88 -6.45
C ALA A 233 8.36 4.66 -7.56
N GLN A 234 8.32 5.99 -7.52
CA GLN A 234 9.02 6.83 -8.48
C GLN A 234 10.55 6.70 -8.37
N VAL A 235 11.08 6.73 -7.15
CA VAL A 235 12.53 6.57 -6.90
C VAL A 235 13.00 5.17 -7.33
N GLN A 236 12.22 4.14 -7.04
CA GLN A 236 12.52 2.77 -7.47
C GLN A 236 12.57 2.64 -9.00
N ALA A 237 11.59 3.24 -9.71
CA ALA A 237 11.57 3.25 -11.17
C ALA A 237 12.78 3.99 -11.75
N GLU A 238 13.23 5.06 -11.13
CA GLU A 238 14.40 5.82 -11.55
C GLU A 238 15.70 5.05 -11.32
N LEU A 239 15.86 4.41 -10.17
CA LEU A 239 17.00 3.53 -9.88
C LEU A 239 17.07 2.35 -10.84
N ALA A 240 15.94 1.72 -11.15
CA ALA A 240 15.86 0.65 -12.14
C ALA A 240 16.28 1.13 -13.55
N HIS A 241 15.90 2.36 -13.92
CA HIS A 241 16.31 2.94 -15.19
C HIS A 241 17.82 3.21 -15.24
N VAL A 242 18.37 3.82 -14.19
CA VAL A 242 19.82 4.08 -14.07
C VAL A 242 20.61 2.76 -14.11
N SER A 243 20.14 1.72 -13.42
CA SER A 243 20.76 0.40 -13.44
C SER A 243 20.78 -0.19 -14.87
N ARG A 244 19.65 -0.12 -15.62
CA ARG A 244 19.60 -0.60 -17.03
C ARG A 244 20.61 0.12 -17.89
N VAL A 245 20.67 1.44 -17.81
CA VAL A 245 21.64 2.25 -18.58
C VAL A 245 23.08 1.89 -18.21
N THR A 246 23.36 1.69 -16.93
CA THR A 246 24.71 1.31 -16.44
C THR A 246 25.13 -0.07 -16.96
N THR A 247 24.21 -1.06 -16.87
CA THR A 247 24.46 -2.42 -17.35
C THR A 247 24.70 -2.43 -18.87
N LEU A 248 23.91 -1.66 -19.64
CA LEU A 248 24.15 -1.50 -21.08
C LEU A 248 25.45 -0.74 -21.37
N GLY A 249 25.83 0.21 -20.53
CA GLY A 249 27.13 0.89 -20.61
C GLY A 249 28.32 -0.06 -20.51
N GLN A 250 28.23 -1.07 -19.64
CA GLN A 250 29.26 -2.13 -19.54
C GLN A 250 29.34 -2.99 -20.82
N LEU A 251 28.22 -3.16 -21.51
CA LEU A 251 28.13 -3.90 -22.76
C LEU A 251 28.44 -3.04 -24.03
N THR A 252 28.70 -1.75 -23.90
CA THR A 252 28.82 -0.85 -25.05
C THR A 252 29.84 -1.33 -26.08
N ALA A 253 30.99 -1.80 -25.65
CA ALA A 253 32.03 -2.29 -26.55
C ALA A 253 31.60 -3.57 -27.29
N SER A 254 30.89 -4.48 -26.60
CA SER A 254 30.36 -5.70 -27.19
C SER A 254 29.25 -5.42 -28.19
N ILE A 255 28.30 -4.56 -27.83
CA ILE A 255 27.20 -4.08 -28.64
C ILE A 255 27.74 -3.42 -29.94
N ALA A 256 28.71 -2.51 -29.78
CA ALA A 256 29.32 -1.85 -30.93
C ALA A 256 29.96 -2.90 -31.91
N HIS A 257 30.59 -3.93 -31.36
CA HIS A 257 31.16 -5.03 -32.18
C HIS A 257 30.06 -5.86 -32.88
N GLU A 258 29.00 -6.24 -32.17
CA GLU A 258 27.87 -6.99 -32.70
C GLU A 258 27.08 -6.26 -33.78
N VAL A 259 26.91 -4.93 -33.65
CA VAL A 259 26.27 -4.11 -34.70
C VAL A 259 27.22 -3.94 -35.91
N THR A 260 28.52 -3.79 -35.65
CA THR A 260 29.51 -3.59 -36.73
C THR A 260 29.70 -4.83 -37.60
N GLN A 261 29.55 -6.06 -37.03
CA GLN A 261 29.73 -7.31 -37.77
C GLN A 261 28.76 -7.46 -38.98
N PRO A 262 27.42 -7.39 -38.81
CA PRO A 262 26.51 -7.50 -39.93
C PRO A 262 26.66 -6.34 -40.93
N ILE A 263 26.99 -5.13 -40.46
CA ILE A 263 27.26 -3.98 -41.32
C ILE A 263 28.51 -4.24 -42.18
N ALA A 264 29.56 -4.82 -41.60
CA ALA A 264 30.78 -5.20 -42.32
C ALA A 264 30.52 -6.33 -43.33
N ALA A 265 29.72 -7.34 -42.96
CA ALA A 265 29.30 -8.43 -43.83
C ALA A 265 28.47 -7.90 -45.02
N ALA A 266 27.46 -7.08 -44.78
CA ALA A 266 26.67 -6.41 -45.81
C ALA A 266 27.55 -5.61 -46.81
N ARG A 267 28.56 -4.90 -46.29
CA ARG A 267 29.52 -4.14 -47.11
C ARG A 267 30.37 -5.06 -47.98
N ILE A 268 30.85 -6.20 -47.44
CA ILE A 268 31.63 -7.19 -48.22
C ILE A 268 30.75 -7.81 -49.30
N ASN A 269 29.53 -8.21 -48.96
CA ASN A 269 28.56 -8.78 -49.88
C ASN A 269 28.17 -7.79 -51.00
N ALA A 270 27.98 -6.49 -50.65
CA ALA A 270 27.72 -5.47 -51.66
C ALA A 270 28.88 -5.32 -52.65
N ARG A 271 30.12 -5.45 -52.18
CA ARG A 271 31.31 -5.41 -53.04
C ARG A 271 31.42 -6.65 -53.93
N ALA A 272 31.06 -7.84 -53.44
CA ALA A 272 30.96 -9.05 -54.18
C ALA A 272 29.89 -8.97 -55.31
N ALA A 273 28.71 -8.44 -55.00
CA ALA A 273 27.64 -8.21 -55.95
C ALA A 273 28.09 -7.28 -57.12
N LEU A 274 28.80 -6.18 -56.78
CA LEU A 274 29.37 -5.28 -57.80
C LEU A 274 30.38 -5.99 -58.68
N ASN A 275 31.28 -6.83 -58.12
CA ASN A 275 32.27 -7.59 -58.90
C ASN A 275 31.60 -8.58 -59.85
N PHE A 276 30.50 -9.25 -59.43
CA PHE A 276 29.74 -10.14 -60.33
C PHE A 276 29.05 -9.39 -61.46
N LEU A 277 28.59 -8.15 -61.22
CA LEU A 277 27.99 -7.29 -62.25
C LEU A 277 29.02 -6.75 -63.24
N ASP A 278 30.24 -6.45 -62.79
CA ASP A 278 31.32 -5.93 -63.63
C ASP A 278 32.04 -7.01 -64.44
N ALA A 279 31.73 -8.31 -64.28
CA ALA A 279 32.29 -9.42 -65.06
C ALA A 279 31.85 -9.36 -66.54
N GLN A 280 32.66 -9.84 -67.42
CA GLN A 280 32.34 -9.87 -68.87
C GLN A 280 31.04 -10.65 -69.20
N SER A 281 30.61 -11.55 -68.33
CA SER A 281 29.33 -12.25 -68.39
C SER A 281 28.72 -12.23 -66.97
N PRO A 282 27.89 -11.23 -66.62
CA PRO A 282 27.31 -11.12 -65.32
C PRO A 282 26.43 -12.31 -64.97
N ASP A 283 26.70 -12.92 -63.81
CA ASP A 283 25.79 -13.92 -63.20
C ASP A 283 24.75 -13.24 -62.32
N LEU A 284 23.55 -13.04 -62.89
CA LEU A 284 22.44 -12.41 -62.15
C LEU A 284 21.88 -13.30 -61.07
N GLY A 285 22.10 -14.61 -61.06
CA GLY A 285 21.72 -15.54 -60.03
C GLY A 285 22.54 -15.29 -58.76
N GLU A 286 23.87 -15.29 -58.90
CA GLU A 286 24.81 -14.97 -57.82
C GLU A 286 24.59 -13.56 -57.26
N VAL A 287 24.37 -12.56 -58.15
CA VAL A 287 24.05 -11.19 -57.71
C VAL A 287 22.80 -11.17 -56.83
N ARG A 288 21.74 -11.89 -57.20
CA ARG A 288 20.49 -11.92 -56.41
C ARG A 288 20.69 -12.57 -55.04
N GLU A 289 21.47 -13.65 -54.99
CA GLU A 289 21.78 -14.35 -53.75
C GLU A 289 22.57 -13.46 -52.77
N VAL A 290 23.61 -12.80 -53.28
CA VAL A 290 24.42 -11.88 -52.47
C VAL A 290 23.60 -10.66 -52.00
N LEU A 291 22.68 -10.15 -52.81
CA LEU A 291 21.75 -9.07 -52.39
C LEU A 291 20.80 -9.56 -51.29
N ALA A 292 20.34 -10.83 -51.33
CA ALA A 292 19.53 -11.39 -50.24
C ALA A 292 20.32 -11.41 -48.90
N TRP A 293 21.58 -11.83 -48.93
CA TRP A 293 22.45 -11.81 -47.76
C TRP A 293 22.65 -10.39 -47.19
N ILE A 294 22.70 -9.34 -48.02
CA ILE A 294 22.80 -7.97 -47.60
C ILE A 294 21.52 -7.54 -46.81
N VAL A 295 20.34 -7.95 -47.32
CA VAL A 295 19.07 -7.68 -46.63
C VAL A 295 19.04 -8.38 -45.27
N ASP A 296 19.42 -9.67 -45.23
CA ASP A 296 19.46 -10.44 -43.96
C ASP A 296 20.43 -9.83 -42.95
N ASP A 297 21.61 -9.37 -43.40
CA ASP A 297 22.58 -8.68 -42.51
C ASP A 297 22.06 -7.33 -42.02
N ALA A 298 21.35 -6.57 -42.85
CA ALA A 298 20.74 -5.29 -42.46
C ALA A 298 19.61 -5.52 -41.45
N ASP A 299 18.73 -6.50 -41.64
CA ASP A 299 17.66 -6.89 -40.73
C ASP A 299 18.23 -7.36 -39.40
N ARG A 300 19.32 -8.11 -39.39
CA ARG A 300 20.03 -8.52 -38.15
C ARG A 300 20.55 -7.31 -37.38
N ALA A 301 21.18 -6.35 -38.05
CA ALA A 301 21.65 -5.13 -37.42
C ALA A 301 20.48 -4.32 -36.81
N GLY A 302 19.37 -4.21 -37.54
CA GLY A 302 18.15 -3.55 -37.07
C GLY A 302 17.57 -4.21 -35.79
N ALA A 303 17.48 -5.54 -35.80
CA ALA A 303 16.99 -6.31 -34.65
C ALA A 303 17.85 -6.13 -33.39
N ILE A 304 19.18 -6.00 -33.54
CA ILE A 304 20.06 -5.68 -32.40
C ILE A 304 19.77 -4.30 -31.84
N ILE A 305 19.64 -3.30 -32.70
CA ILE A 305 19.35 -1.92 -32.31
C ILE A 305 18.00 -1.80 -31.62
N ASP A 306 16.98 -2.48 -32.12
CA ASP A 306 15.62 -2.42 -31.50
C ASP A 306 15.62 -3.09 -30.14
N ARG A 307 16.30 -4.22 -29.95
CA ARG A 307 16.49 -4.86 -28.63
C ARG A 307 17.13 -3.91 -27.61
N ILE A 308 18.19 -3.21 -28.01
CA ILE A 308 18.87 -2.21 -27.15
C ILE A 308 17.91 -1.08 -26.78
N ARG A 309 17.18 -0.55 -27.77
CA ARG A 309 16.21 0.52 -27.56
C ARG A 309 15.14 0.14 -26.56
N ASP A 310 14.62 -1.07 -26.65
CA ASP A 310 13.56 -1.55 -25.75
C ASP A 310 14.05 -1.71 -24.29
N HIS A 311 15.30 -2.10 -24.08
CA HIS A 311 15.91 -2.13 -22.75
C HIS A 311 16.18 -0.75 -22.16
N ILE A 312 16.42 0.30 -22.98
CA ILE A 312 16.68 1.67 -22.53
C ILE A 312 15.39 2.44 -22.26
N LYS A 313 14.28 2.12 -22.94
CA LYS A 313 13.03 2.86 -22.79
C LYS A 313 12.58 2.95 -21.34
N LYS A 314 12.25 4.17 -20.88
CA LYS A 314 11.57 4.43 -19.63
C LYS A 314 10.07 4.22 -19.87
N ALA A 315 9.62 2.97 -19.80
CA ALA A 315 8.20 2.63 -19.89
C ALA A 315 7.67 2.25 -18.51
N PRO A 316 6.39 2.52 -18.19
CA PRO A 316 5.78 1.99 -16.99
C PRO A 316 5.77 0.46 -17.06
N PRO A 317 5.89 -0.24 -15.91
CA PRO A 317 5.86 -1.70 -15.86
C PRO A 317 4.61 -2.25 -16.55
N ARG A 318 4.80 -3.24 -17.43
CA ARG A 318 3.70 -3.91 -18.15
C ARG A 318 3.69 -5.38 -17.80
N THR A 319 2.64 -5.81 -17.15
CA THR A 319 2.45 -7.24 -16.86
C THR A 319 1.86 -7.92 -18.10
N GLU A 320 2.63 -8.84 -18.69
CA GLU A 320 2.21 -9.65 -19.83
C GLU A 320 2.54 -11.13 -19.60
N ARG A 321 1.96 -12.00 -20.42
CA ARG A 321 2.31 -13.42 -20.44
C ARG A 321 3.35 -13.64 -21.54
N PHE A 322 4.45 -14.29 -21.19
CA PHE A 322 5.50 -14.59 -22.15
C PHE A 322 6.23 -15.89 -21.81
N ASP A 323 6.92 -16.42 -22.79
CA ASP A 323 7.80 -17.57 -22.64
C ASP A 323 9.13 -17.14 -22.00
N LEU A 324 9.43 -17.69 -20.82
CA LEU A 324 10.66 -17.41 -20.10
C LEU A 324 11.90 -17.97 -20.81
N ASN A 325 11.78 -19.13 -21.49
CA ASN A 325 12.88 -19.71 -22.24
C ASN A 325 13.32 -18.79 -23.39
N ALA A 326 12.35 -18.19 -24.10
CA ALA A 326 12.63 -17.17 -25.10
C ALA A 326 13.34 -15.95 -24.53
N ALA A 327 12.90 -15.48 -23.35
CA ALA A 327 13.52 -14.33 -22.65
C ALA A 327 14.97 -14.63 -22.19
N ILE A 328 15.25 -15.85 -21.70
CA ILE A 328 16.60 -16.31 -21.36
C ILE A 328 17.50 -16.28 -22.55
N ASN A 329 17.05 -16.85 -23.69
CA ASN A 329 17.83 -16.89 -24.92
C ASN A 329 18.16 -15.51 -25.48
N GLU A 330 17.21 -14.57 -25.41
CA GLU A 330 17.45 -13.16 -25.80
C GLU A 330 18.53 -12.48 -24.95
N VAL A 331 18.51 -12.74 -23.62
CA VAL A 331 19.52 -12.21 -22.70
C VAL A 331 20.89 -12.79 -22.95
N ILE A 332 20.98 -14.10 -23.23
CA ILE A 332 22.26 -14.74 -23.63
C ILE A 332 22.82 -14.11 -24.89
N MET A 333 21.96 -13.90 -25.92
CA MET A 333 22.37 -13.21 -27.13
C MET A 333 22.87 -11.79 -26.89
N LEU A 334 22.22 -11.02 -26.00
CA LEU A 334 22.68 -9.67 -25.62
C LEU A 334 24.05 -9.66 -24.92
N ALA A 335 24.34 -10.71 -24.15
CA ALA A 335 25.60 -10.84 -23.44
C ALA A 335 26.69 -11.56 -24.21
N GLN A 336 26.39 -12.05 -25.45
CA GLN A 336 27.29 -12.90 -26.23
C GLN A 336 28.67 -12.32 -26.41
N GLY A 337 28.77 -11.02 -26.65
CA GLY A 337 30.06 -10.35 -26.78
C GLY A 337 30.88 -10.33 -25.50
N ALA A 338 30.24 -10.17 -24.35
CA ALA A 338 30.92 -10.24 -23.04
C ALA A 338 31.37 -11.69 -22.74
N ILE A 339 30.50 -12.66 -23.06
CA ILE A 339 30.76 -14.10 -22.92
C ILE A 339 31.99 -14.50 -23.77
N ASN A 340 31.99 -14.15 -25.05
CA ASN A 340 33.10 -14.46 -25.98
C ASN A 340 34.41 -13.81 -25.55
N LYS A 341 34.35 -12.51 -25.17
CA LYS A 341 35.54 -11.78 -24.72
C LYS A 341 36.16 -12.39 -23.46
N SER A 342 35.35 -12.94 -22.59
CA SER A 342 35.82 -13.57 -21.34
C SER A 342 36.10 -15.05 -21.51
N GLY A 343 35.89 -15.65 -22.68
CA GLY A 343 36.12 -17.07 -22.96
C GLY A 343 35.27 -17.99 -22.07
N VAL A 344 34.02 -17.63 -21.79
CA VAL A 344 33.09 -18.39 -20.93
C VAL A 344 32.31 -19.38 -21.76
N SER A 345 32.24 -20.65 -21.33
CA SER A 345 31.34 -21.66 -21.88
C SER A 345 29.99 -21.57 -21.25
N VAL A 346 28.96 -21.24 -22.02
CA VAL A 346 27.57 -21.13 -21.54
C VAL A 346 26.79 -22.36 -21.93
N GLN A 347 26.14 -22.99 -20.96
CA GLN A 347 25.23 -24.11 -21.16
C GLN A 347 23.82 -23.68 -20.66
N THR A 348 22.80 -24.11 -21.38
CA THR A 348 21.40 -23.90 -20.97
C THR A 348 20.74 -25.26 -20.74
N CYS A 349 20.14 -25.42 -19.58
CA CYS A 349 19.33 -26.59 -19.23
C CYS A 349 17.89 -26.08 -18.95
N VAL A 350 17.18 -25.86 -20.05
CA VAL A 350 15.76 -25.43 -19.99
C VAL A 350 14.92 -26.62 -20.48
N THR A 351 13.73 -26.77 -19.90
CA THR A 351 12.79 -27.82 -20.34
C THR A 351 12.29 -27.50 -21.74
N ASP A 352 12.01 -28.56 -22.55
CA ASP A 352 11.40 -28.41 -23.87
C ASP A 352 9.96 -27.86 -23.79
N GLU A 353 9.36 -27.87 -22.62
CA GLU A 353 8.05 -27.28 -22.36
C GLU A 353 8.15 -25.76 -22.27
N VAL A 354 7.16 -25.07 -22.84
CA VAL A 354 7.07 -23.61 -22.77
C VAL A 354 6.79 -23.15 -21.32
N LEU A 355 7.77 -22.52 -20.69
CA LEU A 355 7.63 -21.97 -19.35
C LEU A 355 6.97 -20.60 -19.42
N THR A 356 5.63 -20.58 -19.39
CA THR A 356 4.87 -19.34 -19.41
C THR A 356 4.83 -18.67 -18.03
N VAL A 357 5.32 -17.44 -17.93
CA VAL A 357 5.27 -16.61 -16.74
C VAL A 357 4.45 -15.35 -16.98
N GLN A 358 3.92 -14.77 -15.91
CA GLN A 358 3.22 -13.50 -15.95
C GLN A 358 4.06 -12.43 -15.22
N GLY A 359 4.43 -11.37 -15.93
CA GLY A 359 5.27 -10.32 -15.36
C GLY A 359 5.68 -9.27 -16.37
N ASP A 360 6.56 -8.38 -15.96
CA ASP A 360 7.21 -7.43 -16.85
C ASP A 360 8.44 -8.09 -17.48
N ARG A 361 8.33 -8.43 -18.77
CA ARG A 361 9.38 -9.10 -19.52
C ARG A 361 10.71 -8.36 -19.45
N VAL A 362 10.71 -7.04 -19.60
CA VAL A 362 11.92 -6.22 -19.60
C VAL A 362 12.60 -6.23 -18.23
N GLN A 363 11.82 -6.18 -17.16
CA GLN A 363 12.36 -6.25 -15.79
C GLN A 363 12.96 -7.63 -15.49
N LEU A 364 12.29 -8.71 -15.89
CA LEU A 364 12.82 -10.07 -15.70
C LEU A 364 14.06 -10.34 -16.55
N GLN A 365 14.11 -9.81 -17.77
CA GLN A 365 15.33 -9.82 -18.59
C GLN A 365 16.47 -9.02 -17.95
N GLN A 366 16.18 -7.91 -17.29
CA GLN A 366 17.17 -7.16 -16.53
C GLN A 366 17.77 -7.99 -15.37
N VAL A 367 16.93 -8.74 -14.63
CA VAL A 367 17.42 -9.66 -13.60
C VAL A 367 18.38 -10.67 -14.18
N LEU A 368 17.95 -11.38 -15.24
CA LEU A 368 18.76 -12.38 -15.91
C LEU A 368 20.09 -11.80 -16.43
N LEU A 369 20.05 -10.64 -17.07
CA LEU A 369 21.24 -9.98 -17.62
C LEU A 369 22.21 -9.58 -16.49
N ASN A 370 21.72 -9.02 -15.39
CA ASN A 370 22.57 -8.68 -14.25
C ASN A 370 23.22 -9.90 -13.62
N LEU A 371 22.49 -11.00 -13.44
CA LEU A 371 23.04 -12.24 -12.89
C LEU A 371 24.09 -12.85 -13.82
N LEU A 372 23.79 -12.89 -15.13
CA LEU A 372 24.69 -13.41 -16.15
C LEU A 372 25.97 -12.59 -16.22
N LEU A 373 25.91 -11.27 -16.27
CA LEU A 373 27.10 -10.42 -16.31
C LEU A 373 27.93 -10.52 -15.03
N ASN A 374 27.29 -10.64 -13.87
CA ASN A 374 27.99 -10.87 -12.62
C ASN A 374 28.76 -12.20 -12.65
N ALA A 375 28.19 -13.25 -13.19
CA ALA A 375 28.84 -14.56 -13.37
C ALA A 375 30.00 -14.48 -14.37
N VAL A 376 29.81 -13.87 -15.55
CA VAL A 376 30.87 -13.66 -16.55
C VAL A 376 32.05 -12.88 -15.98
N GLU A 377 31.79 -11.85 -15.20
CA GLU A 377 32.83 -11.05 -14.56
C GLU A 377 33.59 -11.85 -13.48
N ALA A 378 32.87 -12.63 -12.67
CA ALA A 378 33.48 -13.51 -11.65
C ALA A 378 34.37 -14.58 -12.31
N LEU A 379 33.93 -15.14 -13.43
CA LEU A 379 34.68 -16.11 -14.22
C LEU A 379 35.93 -15.51 -14.88
N GLY A 380 35.96 -14.21 -15.14
CA GLY A 380 37.15 -13.53 -15.66
C GLY A 380 38.39 -13.63 -14.76
N SER A 381 38.22 -13.90 -13.46
CA SER A 381 39.30 -14.11 -12.48
C SER A 381 39.82 -15.55 -12.38
N VAL A 382 39.24 -16.48 -13.14
CA VAL A 382 39.54 -17.92 -13.09
C VAL A 382 40.28 -18.32 -14.38
N GLU A 383 41.05 -19.45 -14.34
CA GLU A 383 41.71 -20.03 -15.52
C GLU A 383 40.68 -20.36 -16.63
N ALA A 384 41.11 -20.20 -17.89
CA ALA A 384 40.19 -20.25 -19.03
C ALA A 384 39.47 -21.60 -19.19
N GLU A 385 40.13 -22.71 -18.85
CA GLU A 385 39.59 -24.07 -18.98
C GLU A 385 38.47 -24.41 -18.00
N ALA A 386 38.27 -23.58 -16.98
CA ALA A 386 37.28 -23.79 -15.92
C ALA A 386 36.14 -22.76 -15.92
N ARG A 387 35.96 -21.97 -16.97
CA ARG A 387 34.94 -20.89 -17.07
C ARG A 387 33.61 -21.42 -17.59
N GLU A 388 32.86 -22.05 -16.71
CA GLU A 388 31.56 -22.60 -17.04
C GLU A 388 30.44 -21.80 -16.42
N LEU A 389 29.40 -21.54 -17.19
CA LEU A 389 28.16 -20.87 -16.77
C LEU A 389 26.98 -21.72 -17.21
N LEU A 390 26.16 -22.16 -16.24
CA LEU A 390 24.96 -22.95 -16.50
C LEU A 390 23.73 -22.12 -16.09
N ILE A 391 22.81 -21.96 -17.03
CA ILE A 391 21.50 -21.35 -16.78
C ILE A 391 20.45 -22.45 -16.88
N SER A 392 19.70 -22.69 -15.83
CA SER A 392 18.59 -23.65 -15.81
C SER A 392 17.27 -22.96 -15.45
N ALA A 393 16.20 -23.45 -16.08
CA ALA A 393 14.84 -23.05 -15.76
C ALA A 393 13.96 -24.31 -15.73
N GLU A 394 13.25 -24.49 -14.63
CA GLU A 394 12.40 -25.64 -14.41
C GLU A 394 11.10 -25.25 -13.70
N GLN A 395 10.08 -26.08 -13.84
CA GLN A 395 8.83 -25.89 -13.12
C GLN A 395 9.02 -26.27 -11.65
N ASP A 396 8.71 -25.35 -10.74
CA ASP A 396 8.74 -25.61 -9.28
C ASP A 396 7.54 -26.45 -8.85
N ARG A 397 7.70 -27.20 -7.77
CA ARG A 397 6.66 -28.08 -7.16
C ARG A 397 5.36 -27.36 -6.80
N ALA A 398 5.40 -26.03 -6.66
CA ALA A 398 4.25 -25.17 -6.37
C ALA A 398 3.58 -24.58 -7.63
N ASN A 399 3.77 -25.20 -8.83
CA ASN A 399 3.35 -24.64 -10.12
C ASN A 399 4.01 -23.30 -10.48
N GLY A 400 5.08 -22.92 -9.81
CA GLY A 400 5.92 -21.80 -10.15
C GLY A 400 7.04 -22.17 -11.08
N VAL A 401 7.95 -21.23 -11.35
CA VAL A 401 9.16 -21.44 -12.11
C VAL A 401 10.37 -21.14 -11.23
N LEU A 402 11.34 -22.03 -11.21
CA LEU A 402 12.65 -21.85 -10.60
C LEU A 402 13.70 -21.62 -11.69
N VAL A 403 14.43 -20.52 -11.57
CA VAL A 403 15.57 -20.22 -12.46
C VAL A 403 16.84 -20.21 -11.61
N ALA A 404 17.89 -20.85 -12.13
CA ALA A 404 19.21 -20.83 -11.50
C ALA A 404 20.28 -20.40 -12.51
N VAL A 405 21.14 -19.50 -12.08
CA VAL A 405 22.36 -19.08 -12.80
C VAL A 405 23.56 -19.54 -11.97
N ARG A 406 24.31 -20.51 -12.49
CA ARG A 406 25.43 -21.19 -11.79
C ARG A 406 26.73 -20.84 -12.49
N ASP A 407 27.70 -20.35 -11.74
CA ASP A 407 29.05 -20.12 -12.23
C ASP A 407 30.07 -21.03 -11.54
N SER A 408 31.17 -21.32 -12.22
CA SER A 408 32.34 -22.04 -11.68
C SER A 408 33.43 -21.08 -11.16
N GLY A 409 33.06 -19.85 -10.82
CA GLY A 409 33.95 -18.79 -10.38
C GLY A 409 34.54 -18.98 -8.97
N PRO A 410 35.06 -17.92 -8.34
CA PRO A 410 35.64 -18.00 -6.99
C PRO A 410 34.61 -18.27 -5.90
N GLY A 411 33.31 -18.08 -6.19
CA GLY A 411 32.22 -18.22 -5.24
C GLY A 411 32.06 -16.99 -4.32
N ILE A 412 31.15 -17.13 -3.37
CA ILE A 412 30.81 -16.09 -2.38
C ILE A 412 30.94 -16.71 -0.98
N ASP A 413 31.62 -16.04 -0.05
CA ASP A 413 31.65 -16.49 1.36
C ASP A 413 30.22 -16.60 1.91
N PRO A 414 29.79 -17.74 2.47
CA PRO A 414 28.46 -17.92 3.02
C PRO A 414 27.98 -16.81 3.96
N LYS A 415 28.89 -16.14 4.67
CA LYS A 415 28.59 -14.98 5.53
C LYS A 415 28.05 -13.77 4.75
N HIS A 416 28.24 -13.75 3.43
CA HIS A 416 27.84 -12.63 2.58
C HIS A 416 26.60 -12.93 1.71
N PHE A 417 26.04 -14.15 1.73
CA PHE A 417 24.89 -14.51 0.89
C PHE A 417 23.69 -13.59 1.04
N GLU A 418 23.36 -13.12 2.24
CA GLU A 418 22.29 -12.13 2.42
C GLU A 418 22.73 -10.71 2.07
N ARG A 419 23.99 -10.38 2.40
CA ARG A 419 24.53 -9.03 2.23
C ARG A 419 24.77 -8.63 0.79
N VAL A 420 25.00 -9.58 -0.12
CA VAL A 420 25.18 -9.28 -1.57
C VAL A 420 23.96 -8.63 -2.20
N PHE A 421 22.79 -8.74 -1.55
CA PHE A 421 21.55 -8.09 -1.97
C PHE A 421 21.28 -6.74 -1.29
N GLU A 422 22.14 -6.31 -0.36
CA GLU A 422 22.04 -4.97 0.24
C GLU A 422 22.48 -3.91 -0.77
N ALA A 423 21.75 -2.80 -0.83
CA ALA A 423 22.13 -1.70 -1.71
C ALA A 423 23.48 -1.12 -1.32
N PHE A 424 24.31 -0.81 -2.32
CA PHE A 424 25.70 -0.30 -2.18
C PHE A 424 26.70 -1.31 -1.61
N TYR A 425 26.31 -2.56 -1.41
CA TYR A 425 27.27 -3.60 -1.05
C TYR A 425 27.96 -4.13 -2.30
N THR A 426 29.27 -4.04 -2.35
CA THR A 426 30.09 -4.57 -3.46
C THR A 426 31.47 -4.98 -2.95
N THR A 427 31.99 -6.07 -3.49
CA THR A 427 33.37 -6.51 -3.35
C THR A 427 34.27 -6.06 -4.50
N LYS A 428 33.68 -5.36 -5.52
CA LYS A 428 34.34 -4.95 -6.75
C LYS A 428 34.78 -3.49 -6.67
N SER A 429 35.98 -3.19 -7.17
CA SER A 429 36.55 -1.84 -7.16
C SER A 429 35.78 -0.82 -8.05
N SER A 430 35.11 -1.28 -9.09
CA SER A 430 34.36 -0.44 -10.04
C SER A 430 32.84 -0.60 -9.94
N GLY A 431 32.35 -1.46 -9.05
CA GLY A 431 30.92 -1.74 -8.90
C GLY A 431 30.21 -0.77 -7.98
N VAL A 432 29.04 -0.29 -8.34
CA VAL A 432 28.20 0.61 -7.50
C VAL A 432 27.46 -0.19 -6.41
N GLY A 433 27.36 -1.53 -6.52
CA GLY A 433 26.68 -2.38 -5.53
C GLY A 433 25.14 -2.26 -5.54
N ILE A 434 24.52 -1.85 -6.66
CA ILE A 434 23.06 -1.66 -6.77
C ILE A 434 22.42 -2.80 -7.57
N GLY A 435 23.15 -3.52 -8.43
CA GLY A 435 22.59 -4.48 -9.38
C GLY A 435 21.78 -5.59 -8.72
N LEU A 436 22.33 -6.29 -7.72
CA LEU A 436 21.66 -7.39 -7.03
C LEU A 436 20.48 -6.94 -6.15
N SER A 437 20.56 -5.76 -5.54
CA SER A 437 19.44 -5.19 -4.77
C SER A 437 18.25 -4.84 -5.66
N ILE A 438 18.51 -4.35 -6.88
CA ILE A 438 17.46 -4.13 -7.89
C ILE A 438 16.88 -5.47 -8.36
N CYS A 439 17.72 -6.51 -8.60
CA CYS A 439 17.23 -7.85 -8.93
C CYS A 439 16.26 -8.36 -7.85
N ARG A 440 16.61 -8.24 -6.57
CA ARG A 440 15.73 -8.64 -5.46
C ARG A 440 14.43 -7.86 -5.49
N SER A 441 14.47 -6.54 -5.62
CA SER A 441 13.26 -5.71 -5.69
C SER A 441 12.35 -6.07 -6.87
N ILE A 442 12.91 -6.39 -8.03
CA ILE A 442 12.15 -6.83 -9.21
C ILE A 442 11.47 -8.17 -8.92
N ILE A 443 12.20 -9.15 -8.42
CA ILE A 443 11.66 -10.49 -8.14
C ILE A 443 10.59 -10.42 -7.03
N ASP A 444 10.81 -9.66 -5.98
CA ASP A 444 9.84 -9.44 -4.90
C ASP A 444 8.55 -8.77 -5.45
N ALA A 445 8.68 -7.79 -6.35
CA ALA A 445 7.54 -7.15 -7.01
C ALA A 445 6.74 -8.10 -7.92
N HIS A 446 7.37 -9.17 -8.40
CA HIS A 446 6.73 -10.25 -9.15
C HIS A 446 6.21 -11.40 -8.25
N GLY A 447 6.28 -11.23 -6.91
CA GLY A 447 5.82 -12.23 -5.94
C GLY A 447 6.73 -13.44 -5.80
N GLY A 448 7.97 -13.34 -6.31
CA GLY A 448 8.99 -14.36 -6.24
C GLY A 448 9.95 -14.19 -5.06
N ARG A 449 11.04 -14.95 -5.08
CA ARG A 449 12.16 -14.86 -4.12
C ARG A 449 13.48 -15.01 -4.87
N LEU A 450 14.48 -14.18 -4.51
CA LEU A 450 15.85 -14.28 -5.03
C LEU A 450 16.82 -14.56 -3.88
N TRP A 451 17.71 -15.54 -4.06
CA TRP A 451 18.75 -15.90 -3.08
C TRP A 451 20.01 -16.42 -3.77
N ALA A 452 21.07 -16.60 -2.98
CA ALA A 452 22.36 -17.14 -3.45
C ALA A 452 22.77 -18.34 -2.61
N GLU A 453 23.47 -19.30 -3.24
CA GLU A 453 24.04 -20.50 -2.63
C GLU A 453 25.45 -20.74 -3.16
N ALA A 454 26.21 -21.57 -2.45
CA ALA A 454 27.50 -22.04 -2.95
C ALA A 454 27.29 -23.05 -4.09
N ASN A 455 28.13 -22.98 -5.12
CA ASN A 455 28.17 -24.02 -6.15
C ASN A 455 29.23 -25.07 -5.78
N GLU A 456 28.98 -26.34 -6.10
CA GLU A 456 29.95 -27.43 -5.93
C GLU A 456 30.52 -27.83 -7.30
N PRO A 457 31.86 -28.05 -7.38
CA PRO A 457 32.88 -28.02 -6.32
C PRO A 457 33.33 -26.60 -5.94
N ARG A 458 33.00 -25.56 -6.73
CA ARG A 458 33.29 -24.14 -6.49
C ARG A 458 32.37 -23.25 -7.31
N GLY A 459 32.23 -21.96 -6.90
CA GLY A 459 31.42 -20.96 -7.60
C GLY A 459 30.25 -20.50 -6.79
N ALA A 460 29.33 -19.80 -7.42
CA ALA A 460 28.08 -19.35 -6.85
C ALA A 460 26.88 -19.78 -7.70
N VAL A 461 25.74 -19.93 -7.04
CA VAL A 461 24.45 -20.14 -7.67
C VAL A 461 23.51 -19.03 -7.21
N PHE A 462 22.99 -18.28 -8.16
CA PHE A 462 21.89 -17.36 -7.91
C PHE A 462 20.60 -17.99 -8.37
N LEU A 463 19.62 -18.07 -7.46
CA LEU A 463 18.33 -18.70 -7.73
C LEU A 463 17.22 -17.71 -7.52
N PHE A 464 16.21 -17.77 -8.39
CA PHE A 464 14.97 -17.05 -8.14
C PHE A 464 13.75 -17.87 -8.54
N THR A 465 12.65 -17.63 -7.82
CA THR A 465 11.35 -18.20 -8.14
C THR A 465 10.43 -17.13 -8.69
N LEU A 466 9.50 -17.55 -9.56
CA LEU A 466 8.35 -16.75 -9.98
C LEU A 466 7.08 -17.57 -9.67
N PRO A 467 6.00 -16.95 -9.20
CA PRO A 467 4.78 -17.67 -8.90
C PRO A 467 4.19 -18.24 -10.20
N GLY A 468 3.74 -19.49 -10.13
CA GLY A 468 2.93 -20.10 -11.17
C GLY A 468 1.52 -19.54 -11.16
N GLN A 469 0.76 -19.83 -12.21
CA GLN A 469 -0.65 -19.45 -12.25
C GLN A 469 -1.43 -20.21 -11.16
N PRO A 470 -2.39 -19.56 -10.47
CA PRO A 470 -3.40 -20.30 -9.76
C PRO A 470 -4.12 -21.20 -10.79
N ALA A 471 -4.18 -22.50 -10.53
CA ALA A 471 -5.02 -23.41 -11.30
C ALA A 471 -6.46 -22.88 -11.22
N PHE A 472 -7.05 -22.61 -12.38
CA PHE A 472 -8.47 -22.26 -12.51
C PHE A 472 -9.34 -23.48 -12.25
#